data_660fb7489e0be8c8fb6970e149c81826
#
_entry.id   660fb7489e0be8c8fb6970e149c81826
#
_cell.length_a   1.000
_cell.length_b   1.000
_cell.length_c   1.000
_cell.angle_alpha   90.00
_cell.angle_beta   90.00
_cell.angle_gamma   90.00
#
_symmetry.space_group_name_H-M   'P 1'
#
loop_
_entity.id
_entity.type
_entity.pdbx_description
1 polymer ?
#
loop_
_entity_poly.entity_id
_entity_poly.type
_entity_poly.pdbx_seq_one_letter_code
_entity_poly.pdbx_strand_id
1 'polypeptide(L)'
;MRIVGGKWRGRQIEAPDGRDVTRPTMDRTREQIASMILSAAGLDLSGTSVLDAFAGSGAMGLELLSRGAARATFLDRDRRAVARIKRTASSLGAAPGEVSALGGDALRLCERSLPGAPFGVVFLDPPYALDAGEVSRLVGLLASSGQLEHGAIVVYERSSKAEGLDCPGLALAKTKTRGITAVDLHVYEEDPK
;
A
#
# COMPACT_ATOMS: atom_id res chain seq x y z
N MET A 1 16.73 5.34 2.43
CA MET A 1 15.83 4.19 2.25
C MET A 1 16.02 3.65 0.84
N ARG A 2 15.86 2.34 0.56
CA ARG A 2 16.13 1.76 -0.76
C ARG A 2 15.08 0.71 -1.13
N ILE A 3 14.91 0.45 -2.42
CA ILE A 3 14.15 -0.67 -2.97
C ILE A 3 14.91 -1.98 -2.66
N VAL A 4 14.22 -3.01 -2.19
CA VAL A 4 14.83 -4.25 -1.73
C VAL A 4 14.79 -5.33 -2.81
N GLY A 5 13.76 -5.36 -3.66
CA GLY A 5 13.59 -6.38 -4.70
C GLY A 5 13.17 -5.82 -6.06
N GLY A 6 13.13 -6.70 -7.08
CA GLY A 6 12.62 -6.39 -8.41
C GLY A 6 13.56 -5.55 -9.29
N LYS A 7 12.97 -4.93 -10.34
CA LYS A 7 13.70 -4.20 -11.41
C LYS A 7 14.53 -3.01 -10.89
N TRP A 8 14.16 -2.42 -9.74
CA TRP A 8 14.85 -1.28 -9.13
C TRP A 8 15.65 -1.62 -7.87
N ARG A 9 15.94 -2.89 -7.63
CA ARG A 9 16.68 -3.34 -6.44
C ARG A 9 17.95 -2.52 -6.20
N GLY A 10 18.13 -2.05 -4.94
CA GLY A 10 19.26 -1.24 -4.50
C GLY A 10 19.13 0.26 -4.78
N ARG A 11 18.17 0.69 -5.62
CA ARG A 11 17.95 2.11 -5.93
C ARG A 11 17.41 2.85 -4.70
N GLN A 12 17.81 4.10 -4.56
CA GLN A 12 17.43 4.94 -3.43
C GLN A 12 16.00 5.49 -3.57
N ILE A 13 15.30 5.52 -2.44
CA ILE A 13 14.02 6.24 -2.27
C ILE A 13 14.33 7.49 -1.46
N GLU A 14 13.86 8.65 -1.91
CA GLU A 14 14.02 9.91 -1.21
C GLU A 14 13.34 9.85 0.17
N ALA A 15 14.15 9.97 1.24
CA ALA A 15 13.64 9.93 2.60
C ALA A 15 13.00 11.28 2.99
N PRO A 16 12.06 11.32 3.95
CA PRO A 16 11.60 12.57 4.55
C PRO A 16 12.75 13.29 5.25
N ASP A 17 12.72 14.64 5.22
CA ASP A 17 13.71 15.48 5.86
C ASP A 17 13.94 15.09 7.33
N GLY A 18 15.21 15.02 7.77
CA GLY A 18 15.60 14.66 9.12
C GLY A 18 15.53 13.16 9.47
N ARG A 19 15.26 12.28 8.52
CA ARG A 19 15.24 10.82 8.69
C ARG A 19 16.22 10.10 7.76
N ASP A 20 17.45 10.57 7.68
CA ASP A 20 18.51 9.91 6.88
C ASP A 20 18.95 8.53 7.39
N VAL A 21 18.28 7.99 8.40
CA VAL A 21 18.63 6.69 8.94
C VAL A 21 17.91 5.59 8.16
N THR A 22 18.61 5.01 7.19
CA THR A 22 18.29 3.67 6.68
C THR A 22 18.40 2.69 7.85
N ARG A 23 17.27 2.37 8.48
CA ARG A 23 17.24 1.32 9.51
C ARG A 23 17.12 -0.03 8.80
N PRO A 24 18.09 -0.94 8.90
CA PRO A 24 18.01 -2.28 8.30
C PRO A 24 16.74 -3.04 8.69
N THR A 25 16.18 -2.71 9.85
CA THR A 25 14.92 -3.25 10.37
C THR A 25 13.72 -2.87 9.51
N MET A 26 13.67 -1.62 9.01
CA MET A 26 12.56 -1.15 8.15
C MET A 26 12.62 -1.79 6.76
N ASP A 27 13.81 -1.93 6.16
CA ASP A 27 13.99 -2.61 4.90
C ASP A 27 13.55 -4.07 4.99
N ARG A 28 13.91 -4.77 6.10
CA ARG A 28 13.52 -6.16 6.33
C ARG A 28 12.00 -6.32 6.53
N THR A 29 11.35 -5.39 7.24
CA THR A 29 9.89 -5.42 7.42
C THR A 29 9.19 -5.24 6.10
N ARG A 30 9.58 -4.25 5.28
CA ARG A 30 9.03 -4.02 3.95
C ARG A 30 9.23 -5.22 3.03
N GLU A 31 10.40 -5.84 3.04
CA GLU A 31 10.69 -7.07 2.29
C GLU A 31 9.75 -8.20 2.70
N GLN A 32 9.50 -8.38 4.00
CA GLN A 32 8.59 -9.41 4.49
C GLN A 32 7.15 -9.16 4.05
N ILE A 33 6.67 -7.91 4.13
CA ILE A 33 5.32 -7.54 3.68
C ILE A 33 5.19 -7.74 2.17
N ALA A 34 6.13 -7.24 1.37
CA ALA A 34 6.13 -7.42 -0.07
C ALA A 34 6.16 -8.92 -0.46
N SER A 35 6.90 -9.74 0.28
CA SER A 35 6.93 -11.20 0.06
C SER A 35 5.62 -11.87 0.44
N MET A 36 4.92 -11.39 1.49
CA MET A 36 3.59 -11.89 1.84
C MET A 36 2.58 -11.57 0.75
N ILE A 37 2.58 -10.34 0.24
CA ILE A 37 1.72 -9.89 -0.87
C ILE A 37 2.00 -10.74 -2.11
N LEU A 38 3.26 -10.87 -2.50
CA LEU A 38 3.66 -11.64 -3.67
C LEU A 38 3.23 -13.11 -3.56
N SER A 39 3.39 -13.72 -2.37
CA SER A 39 2.94 -15.10 -2.13
C SER A 39 1.43 -15.25 -2.25
N ALA A 40 0.65 -14.30 -1.74
CA ALA A 40 -0.80 -14.31 -1.84
C ALA A 40 -1.29 -14.07 -3.29
N ALA A 41 -0.53 -13.30 -4.08
CA ALA A 41 -0.79 -13.05 -5.51
C ALA A 41 -0.27 -14.17 -6.44
N GLY A 42 0.06 -15.34 -5.92
CA GLY A 42 0.57 -16.44 -6.75
C GLY A 42 1.95 -16.21 -7.35
N LEU A 43 2.77 -15.37 -6.73
CA LEU A 43 4.13 -14.98 -7.13
C LEU A 43 4.20 -14.10 -8.39
N ASP A 44 3.07 -13.58 -8.86
CA ASP A 44 3.00 -12.68 -10.01
C ASP A 44 2.12 -11.46 -9.69
N LEU A 45 2.65 -10.27 -9.98
CA LEU A 45 1.94 -8.99 -9.87
C LEU A 45 1.69 -8.35 -11.25
N SER A 46 1.94 -9.06 -12.32
CA SER A 46 1.74 -8.56 -13.69
C SER A 46 0.28 -8.17 -13.89
N GLY A 47 0.05 -6.98 -14.44
CA GLY A 47 -1.30 -6.44 -14.62
C GLY A 47 -1.93 -5.83 -13.35
N THR A 48 -1.41 -6.13 -12.16
CA THR A 48 -1.99 -5.69 -10.89
C THR A 48 -1.84 -4.19 -10.66
N SER A 49 -2.94 -3.54 -10.28
CA SER A 49 -2.95 -2.16 -9.78
C SER A 49 -2.81 -2.16 -8.26
N VAL A 50 -1.95 -1.30 -7.74
CA VAL A 50 -1.66 -1.15 -6.30
C VAL A 50 -2.17 0.20 -5.80
N LEU A 51 -2.80 0.21 -4.63
CA LEU A 51 -3.09 1.42 -3.84
C LEU A 51 -2.22 1.43 -2.58
N ASP A 52 -1.43 2.47 -2.39
CA ASP A 52 -0.69 2.80 -1.16
C ASP A 52 -1.38 4.01 -0.52
N ALA A 53 -2.31 3.74 0.41
CA ALA A 53 -3.30 4.74 0.85
C ALA A 53 -2.78 5.72 1.92
N PHE A 54 -1.63 5.42 2.52
CA PHE A 54 -0.93 6.28 3.50
C PHE A 54 0.55 6.30 3.17
N ALA A 55 0.87 6.77 1.97
CA ALA A 55 2.09 6.42 1.26
C ALA A 55 3.40 6.93 1.91
N GLY A 56 3.38 8.05 2.62
CA GLY A 56 4.59 8.62 3.22
C GLY A 56 5.72 8.81 2.22
N SER A 57 6.72 7.93 2.25
CA SER A 57 7.81 7.91 1.28
C SER A 57 7.47 7.20 -0.04
N GLY A 58 6.33 6.50 -0.12
CA GLY A 58 5.94 5.65 -1.23
C GLY A 58 6.71 4.33 -1.30
N ALA A 59 7.39 3.97 -0.22
CA ALA A 59 8.34 2.85 -0.26
C ALA A 59 7.66 1.50 -0.58
N MET A 60 6.44 1.25 -0.08
CA MET A 60 5.75 -0.01 -0.36
C MET A 60 5.21 -0.05 -1.80
N GLY A 61 4.50 0.96 -2.25
CA GLY A 61 3.99 1.00 -3.62
C GLY A 61 5.12 0.94 -4.66
N LEU A 62 6.25 1.65 -4.44
CA LEU A 62 7.42 1.58 -5.30
C LEU A 62 8.11 0.21 -5.25
N GLU A 63 8.14 -0.46 -4.10
CA GLU A 63 8.65 -1.83 -3.96
C GLU A 63 7.80 -2.81 -4.79
N LEU A 64 6.46 -2.70 -4.74
CA LEU A 64 5.56 -3.57 -5.50
C LEU A 64 5.65 -3.31 -7.01
N LEU A 65 5.77 -2.04 -7.45
CA LEU A 65 6.09 -1.71 -8.84
C LEU A 65 7.41 -2.31 -9.29
N SER A 66 8.44 -2.25 -8.44
CA SER A 66 9.73 -2.88 -8.73
C SER A 66 9.62 -4.39 -8.91
N ARG A 67 8.67 -5.03 -8.23
CA ARG A 67 8.41 -6.48 -8.27
C ARG A 67 7.40 -6.91 -9.34
N GLY A 68 6.97 -6.00 -10.21
CA GLY A 68 6.19 -6.35 -11.39
C GLY A 68 4.76 -5.83 -11.42
N ALA A 69 4.28 -5.12 -10.39
CA ALA A 69 2.98 -4.46 -10.47
C ALA A 69 2.92 -3.50 -11.66
N ALA A 70 1.75 -3.43 -12.31
CA ALA A 70 1.58 -2.64 -13.53
C ALA A 70 1.53 -1.15 -13.22
N ARG A 71 0.90 -0.77 -12.12
CA ARG A 71 0.78 0.62 -11.68
C ARG A 71 0.61 0.73 -10.18
N ALA A 72 0.93 1.90 -9.62
CA ALA A 72 0.68 2.21 -8.22
C ALA A 72 0.10 3.62 -8.07
N THR A 73 -0.96 3.71 -7.26
CA THR A 73 -1.57 4.96 -6.83
C THR A 73 -1.21 5.19 -5.37
N PHE A 74 -0.72 6.38 -5.08
CA PHE A 74 -0.25 6.80 -3.77
C PHE A 74 -1.13 7.91 -3.25
N LEU A 75 -1.62 7.78 -2.03
CA LEU A 75 -2.36 8.83 -1.34
C LEU A 75 -1.56 9.29 -0.12
N ASP A 76 -1.41 10.60 0.04
CA ASP A 76 -0.85 11.18 1.26
C ASP A 76 -1.39 12.59 1.47
N ARG A 77 -1.70 12.94 2.71
CA ARG A 77 -2.13 14.31 3.06
C ARG A 77 -0.99 15.33 2.98
N ASP A 78 0.27 14.89 3.13
CA ASP A 78 1.44 15.75 2.99
C ASP A 78 1.82 15.91 1.51
N ARG A 79 1.57 17.11 0.97
CA ARG A 79 1.96 17.46 -0.41
C ARG A 79 3.47 17.32 -0.68
N ARG A 80 4.30 17.43 0.35
CA ARG A 80 5.76 17.21 0.21
C ARG A 80 6.06 15.73 0.02
N ALA A 81 5.35 14.83 0.71
CA ALA A 81 5.43 13.39 0.49
C ALA A 81 5.06 13.04 -0.96
N VAL A 82 3.93 13.55 -1.44
CA VAL A 82 3.48 13.37 -2.83
C VAL A 82 4.54 13.85 -3.84
N ALA A 83 5.13 15.02 -3.61
CA ALA A 83 6.18 15.54 -4.49
C ALA A 83 7.44 14.65 -4.47
N ARG A 84 7.84 14.13 -3.29
CA ARG A 84 8.97 13.20 -3.15
C ARG A 84 8.72 11.89 -3.92
N ILE A 85 7.52 11.30 -3.78
CA ILE A 85 7.14 10.09 -4.52
C ILE A 85 7.30 10.29 -6.02
N LYS A 86 6.78 11.40 -6.56
CA LYS A 86 6.90 11.73 -8.00
C LYS A 86 8.35 11.87 -8.45
N ARG A 87 9.20 12.56 -7.66
CA ARG A 87 10.63 12.68 -7.97
C ARG A 87 11.34 11.33 -7.92
N THR A 88 11.06 10.53 -6.89
CA THR A 88 11.64 9.19 -6.75
C THR A 88 11.25 8.31 -7.93
N ALA A 89 9.95 8.27 -8.30
CA ALA A 89 9.46 7.51 -9.45
C ALA A 89 10.16 7.91 -10.74
N SER A 90 10.30 9.22 -10.99
CA SER A 90 11.04 9.75 -12.15
C SER A 90 12.51 9.30 -12.12
N SER A 91 13.19 9.40 -10.98
CA SER A 91 14.59 8.98 -10.84
C SER A 91 14.80 7.48 -11.01
N LEU A 92 13.79 6.67 -10.70
CA LEU A 92 13.77 5.22 -10.92
C LEU A 92 13.52 4.86 -12.39
N GLY A 93 13.06 5.80 -13.20
CA GLY A 93 12.69 5.57 -14.60
C GLY A 93 11.32 4.90 -14.73
N ALA A 94 10.39 5.19 -13.83
CA ALA A 94 9.01 4.73 -13.97
C ALA A 94 8.38 5.29 -15.26
N ALA A 95 7.68 4.42 -16.00
CA ALA A 95 7.04 4.82 -17.24
C ALA A 95 5.82 5.74 -16.99
N PRO A 96 5.42 6.56 -17.98
CA PRO A 96 4.19 7.33 -17.91
C PRO A 96 2.99 6.40 -17.60
N GLY A 97 2.20 6.74 -16.58
CA GLY A 97 1.04 5.97 -16.15
C GLY A 97 1.33 4.85 -15.15
N GLU A 98 2.60 4.48 -14.88
CA GLU A 98 2.92 3.54 -13.80
C GLU A 98 2.67 4.13 -12.41
N VAL A 99 2.78 5.45 -12.25
CA VAL A 99 2.69 6.13 -10.95
C VAL A 99 1.69 7.27 -10.97
N SER A 100 0.71 7.20 -10.07
CA SER A 100 -0.19 8.30 -9.73
C SER A 100 -0.01 8.66 -8.26
N ALA A 101 0.23 9.95 -7.93
CA ALA A 101 0.36 10.37 -6.55
C ALA A 101 -0.51 11.60 -6.29
N LEU A 102 -1.43 11.46 -5.32
CA LEU A 102 -2.49 12.40 -5.00
C LEU A 102 -2.33 12.94 -3.58
N GLY A 103 -2.46 14.26 -3.46
CA GLY A 103 -2.39 14.95 -2.16
C GLY A 103 -3.77 15.18 -1.58
N GLY A 104 -4.04 14.63 -0.39
CA GLY A 104 -5.30 14.83 0.31
C GLY A 104 -5.55 13.79 1.39
N ASP A 105 -6.69 13.94 2.05
CA ASP A 105 -7.18 12.96 3.01
C ASP A 105 -7.60 11.68 2.28
N ALA A 106 -7.10 10.52 2.72
CA ALA A 106 -7.31 9.24 2.04
C ALA A 106 -8.80 8.86 1.98
N LEU A 107 -9.55 9.05 3.08
CA LEU A 107 -10.99 8.77 3.12
C LEU A 107 -11.74 9.59 2.06
N ARG A 108 -11.49 10.91 2.02
CA ARG A 108 -12.12 11.81 1.04
C ARG A 108 -11.74 11.51 -0.39
N LEU A 109 -10.48 11.10 -0.63
CA LEU A 109 -10.04 10.73 -1.96
C LEU A 109 -10.71 9.43 -2.43
N CYS A 110 -10.89 8.44 -1.54
CA CYS A 110 -11.57 7.18 -1.85
C CYS A 110 -13.08 7.31 -2.10
N GLU A 111 -13.71 8.46 -1.76
CA GLU A 111 -15.10 8.77 -2.16
C GLU A 111 -15.25 8.98 -3.68
N ARG A 112 -14.16 9.09 -4.40
CA ARG A 112 -14.12 9.29 -5.86
C ARG A 112 -13.37 8.13 -6.52
N SER A 113 -13.60 7.94 -7.81
CA SER A 113 -12.81 7.00 -8.58
C SER A 113 -11.33 7.43 -8.61
N LEU A 114 -10.46 6.54 -8.14
CA LEU A 114 -9.02 6.77 -8.10
C LEU A 114 -8.36 6.33 -9.41
N PRO A 115 -7.31 7.01 -9.87
CA PRO A 115 -6.51 6.54 -10.99
C PRO A 115 -5.96 5.14 -10.70
N GLY A 116 -6.11 4.25 -11.67
CA GLY A 116 -5.63 2.88 -11.54
C GLY A 116 -6.60 1.89 -10.92
N ALA A 117 -7.76 2.33 -10.40
CA ALA A 117 -8.81 1.41 -9.98
C ALA A 117 -9.39 0.60 -11.16
N PRO A 118 -9.88 -0.65 -10.92
CA PRO A 118 -9.89 -1.33 -9.64
C PRO A 118 -8.50 -1.82 -9.20
N PHE A 119 -8.31 -1.97 -7.88
CA PHE A 119 -7.04 -2.37 -7.27
C PHE A 119 -7.04 -3.84 -6.90
N GLY A 120 -5.99 -4.57 -7.31
CA GLY A 120 -5.72 -5.94 -6.88
C GLY A 120 -4.91 -6.02 -5.58
N VAL A 121 -4.22 -4.92 -5.21
CA VAL A 121 -3.51 -4.81 -3.93
C VAL A 121 -3.78 -3.44 -3.30
N VAL A 122 -4.14 -3.44 -2.01
CA VAL A 122 -4.26 -2.22 -1.18
C VAL A 122 -3.34 -2.36 0.02
N PHE A 123 -2.45 -1.39 0.21
CA PHE A 123 -1.59 -1.31 1.39
C PHE A 123 -2.01 -0.14 2.28
N LEU A 124 -2.17 -0.42 3.56
CA LEU A 124 -2.67 0.48 4.59
C LEU A 124 -1.68 0.50 5.76
N ASP A 125 -0.93 1.60 5.90
CA ASP A 125 -0.06 1.91 7.05
C ASP A 125 -0.44 3.29 7.61
N PRO A 126 -1.64 3.39 8.23
CA PRO A 126 -2.15 4.65 8.71
C PRO A 126 -1.35 5.16 9.91
N PRO A 127 -1.35 6.50 10.16
CA PRO A 127 -0.80 7.03 11.40
C PRO A 127 -1.56 6.45 12.61
N TYR A 128 -0.86 6.20 13.72
CA TYR A 128 -1.42 5.60 14.94
C TYR A 128 -2.65 6.31 15.53
N ALA A 129 -2.89 7.57 15.13
CA ALA A 129 -4.05 8.35 15.57
C ALA A 129 -5.34 7.98 14.82
N LEU A 130 -5.25 7.27 13.70
CA LEU A 130 -6.40 6.81 12.94
C LEU A 130 -6.87 5.47 13.51
N ASP A 131 -8.14 5.39 13.90
CA ASP A 131 -8.70 4.16 14.44
C ASP A 131 -9.03 3.12 13.35
N ALA A 132 -9.19 1.86 13.76
CA ALA A 132 -9.48 0.76 12.84
C ALA A 132 -10.85 0.93 12.14
N GLY A 133 -11.81 1.60 12.76
CA GLY A 133 -13.13 1.89 12.18
C GLY A 133 -13.02 2.82 10.97
N GLU A 134 -12.18 3.86 11.06
CA GLU A 134 -11.93 4.77 9.93
C GLU A 134 -11.22 4.06 8.79
N VAL A 135 -10.25 3.17 9.09
CA VAL A 135 -9.57 2.36 8.08
C VAL A 135 -10.53 1.36 7.43
N SER A 136 -11.38 0.70 8.23
CA SER A 136 -12.43 -0.19 7.74
C SER A 136 -13.41 0.55 6.82
N ARG A 137 -13.81 1.78 7.19
CA ARG A 137 -14.65 2.64 6.35
C ARG A 137 -13.97 2.96 5.01
N LEU A 138 -12.65 3.24 4.99
CA LEU A 138 -11.91 3.47 3.76
C LEU A 138 -11.99 2.25 2.84
N VAL A 139 -11.76 1.04 3.36
CA VAL A 139 -11.87 -0.19 2.58
C VAL A 139 -13.30 -0.40 2.08
N GLY A 140 -14.30 -0.16 2.93
CA GLY A 140 -15.71 -0.22 2.56
C GLY A 140 -16.09 0.76 1.43
N LEU A 141 -15.52 1.97 1.40
CA LEU A 141 -15.69 2.92 0.30
C LEU A 141 -15.09 2.38 -1.01
N LEU A 142 -13.90 1.81 -0.97
CA LEU A 142 -13.28 1.20 -2.16
C LEU A 142 -14.11 0.02 -2.67
N ALA A 143 -14.59 -0.85 -1.78
CA ALA A 143 -15.41 -2.00 -2.12
C ALA A 143 -16.75 -1.57 -2.75
N SER A 144 -17.50 -0.71 -2.06
CA SER A 144 -18.84 -0.29 -2.51
C SER A 144 -18.84 0.53 -3.81
N SER A 145 -17.72 1.19 -4.12
CA SER A 145 -17.55 1.95 -5.37
C SER A 145 -16.93 1.13 -6.52
N GLY A 146 -16.74 -0.19 -6.34
CA GLY A 146 -16.15 -1.06 -7.38
C GLY A 146 -14.67 -0.78 -7.64
N GLN A 147 -13.96 -0.24 -6.66
CA GLN A 147 -12.53 0.07 -6.77
C GLN A 147 -11.61 -1.06 -6.24
N LEU A 148 -12.18 -2.18 -5.78
CA LEU A 148 -11.43 -3.40 -5.48
C LEU A 148 -11.71 -4.47 -6.53
N GLU A 149 -10.69 -5.19 -6.92
CA GLU A 149 -10.84 -6.42 -7.71
C GLU A 149 -11.39 -7.54 -6.82
N HIS A 150 -12.17 -8.46 -7.38
CA HIS A 150 -12.45 -9.72 -6.70
C HIS A 150 -11.13 -10.46 -6.43
N GLY A 151 -10.93 -10.94 -5.21
CA GLY A 151 -9.66 -11.53 -4.78
C GLY A 151 -8.57 -10.50 -4.43
N ALA A 152 -8.90 -9.20 -4.37
CA ALA A 152 -7.92 -8.17 -4.00
C ALA A 152 -7.30 -8.45 -2.63
N ILE A 153 -6.00 -8.25 -2.55
CA ILE A 153 -5.22 -8.39 -1.33
C ILE A 153 -5.19 -7.05 -0.60
N VAL A 154 -5.75 -7.02 0.61
CA VAL A 154 -5.72 -5.83 1.47
C VAL A 154 -4.78 -6.09 2.64
N VAL A 155 -3.72 -5.30 2.75
CA VAL A 155 -2.73 -5.42 3.82
C VAL A 155 -2.85 -4.23 4.76
N TYR A 156 -3.00 -4.52 6.04
CA TYR A 156 -3.13 -3.53 7.10
C TYR A 156 -2.00 -3.67 8.12
N GLU A 157 -1.12 -2.66 8.17
CA GLU A 157 -0.12 -2.53 9.23
C GLU A 157 -0.71 -1.73 10.39
N ARG A 158 -0.67 -2.30 11.60
CA ARG A 158 -1.28 -1.72 12.80
C ARG A 158 -0.46 -1.98 14.05
N SER A 159 -0.80 -1.29 15.14
CA SER A 159 -0.36 -1.72 16.46
C SER A 159 -0.88 -3.14 16.75
N SER A 160 -0.06 -3.98 17.37
CA SER A 160 -0.50 -5.33 17.78
C SER A 160 -1.62 -5.32 18.84
N LYS A 161 -1.87 -4.17 19.46
CA LYS A 161 -2.96 -3.95 20.42
C LYS A 161 -4.21 -3.29 19.80
N ALA A 162 -4.11 -2.79 18.58
CA ALA A 162 -5.24 -2.20 17.88
C ALA A 162 -6.13 -3.31 17.29
N GLU A 163 -7.39 -2.98 17.06
CA GLU A 163 -8.33 -3.86 16.37
C GLU A 163 -7.93 -4.07 14.91
N GLY A 164 -8.36 -5.19 14.33
CA GLY A 164 -8.25 -5.48 12.91
C GLY A 164 -9.31 -4.76 12.09
N LEU A 165 -9.29 -4.94 10.77
CA LEU A 165 -10.34 -4.42 9.89
C LEU A 165 -11.64 -5.20 10.08
N ASP A 166 -12.75 -4.46 10.14
CA ASP A 166 -14.11 -4.99 10.10
C ASP A 166 -14.81 -4.38 8.87
N CYS A 167 -14.87 -5.15 7.79
CA CYS A 167 -15.45 -4.72 6.53
C CYS A 167 -16.11 -5.93 5.84
N PRO A 168 -17.39 -5.82 5.42
CA PRO A 168 -18.07 -6.87 4.68
C PRO A 168 -17.29 -7.30 3.44
N GLY A 169 -17.23 -8.59 3.17
CA GLY A 169 -16.50 -9.16 2.06
C GLY A 169 -14.99 -9.24 2.26
N LEU A 170 -14.46 -8.83 3.42
CA LEU A 170 -13.02 -8.88 3.69
C LEU A 170 -12.69 -10.05 4.63
N ALA A 171 -12.07 -11.10 4.11
CA ALA A 171 -11.66 -12.28 4.87
C ALA A 171 -10.21 -12.16 5.34
N LEU A 172 -9.97 -12.29 6.67
CA LEU A 172 -8.61 -12.33 7.22
C LEU A 172 -7.94 -13.66 6.84
N ALA A 173 -6.92 -13.61 6.00
CA ALA A 173 -6.16 -14.78 5.58
C ALA A 173 -4.93 -15.05 6.46
N LYS A 174 -4.27 -14.00 6.96
CA LYS A 174 -3.05 -14.14 7.74
C LYS A 174 -2.77 -12.93 8.61
N THR A 175 -2.28 -13.18 9.84
CA THR A 175 -1.68 -12.15 10.70
C THR A 175 -0.22 -12.50 10.99
N LYS A 176 0.66 -11.50 10.96
CA LYS A 176 2.04 -11.63 11.37
C LYS A 176 2.39 -10.52 12.36
N THR A 177 2.74 -10.91 13.59
CA THR A 177 3.10 -9.96 14.64
C THR A 177 4.61 -9.93 14.87
N ARG A 178 5.16 -8.73 15.05
CA ARG A 178 6.56 -8.50 15.40
C ARG A 178 6.66 -7.33 16.37
N GLY A 179 6.97 -7.63 17.62
CA GLY A 179 7.00 -6.62 18.68
C GLY A 179 5.64 -5.96 18.85
N ILE A 180 5.59 -4.65 18.69
CA ILE A 180 4.37 -3.84 18.85
C ILE A 180 3.58 -3.66 17.53
N THR A 181 4.04 -4.23 16.42
CA THR A 181 3.41 -4.11 15.12
C THR A 181 2.80 -5.45 14.70
N ALA A 182 1.60 -5.41 14.16
CA ALA A 182 0.94 -6.52 13.48
C ALA A 182 0.68 -6.13 12.02
N VAL A 183 0.82 -7.09 11.12
CA VAL A 183 0.47 -6.97 9.71
C VAL A 183 -0.57 -8.02 9.40
N ASP A 184 -1.76 -7.56 9.06
CA ASP A 184 -2.87 -8.39 8.64
C ASP A 184 -2.96 -8.41 7.12
N LEU A 185 -3.11 -9.59 6.55
CA LEU A 185 -3.38 -9.78 5.13
C LEU A 185 -4.80 -10.33 5.01
N HIS A 186 -5.63 -9.62 4.27
CA HIS A 186 -7.00 -9.98 3.96
C HIS A 186 -7.15 -10.22 2.46
N VAL A 187 -8.16 -10.99 2.10
CA VAL A 187 -8.62 -11.18 0.72
C VAL A 187 -10.04 -10.64 0.62
N TYR A 188 -10.29 -9.83 -0.39
CA TYR A 188 -11.62 -9.30 -0.66
C TYR A 188 -12.41 -10.30 -1.52
N GLU A 189 -13.47 -10.84 -0.94
CA GLU A 189 -14.44 -11.70 -1.61
C GLU A 189 -15.71 -10.88 -1.80
N GLU A 190 -16.01 -10.54 -3.04
CA GLU A 190 -17.27 -9.84 -3.34
C GLU A 190 -18.45 -10.73 -2.91
N ASP A 191 -19.35 -10.17 -2.07
CA ASP A 191 -20.57 -10.90 -1.69
C ASP A 191 -21.35 -11.24 -2.98
N PRO A 192 -21.69 -12.52 -3.20
CA PRO A 192 -22.53 -12.87 -4.33
C PRO A 192 -23.90 -12.18 -4.14
N LYS A 193 -24.21 -11.29 -5.06
CA LYS A 193 -25.52 -10.61 -5.14
C LYS A 193 -26.63 -11.61 -5.39
#